data_e1e31a8775952ff975aa2345dfc7f68c
#
_entry.id   e1e31a8775952ff975aa2345dfc7f68c
#
_cell.length_a   1.000
_cell.length_b   1.000
_cell.length_c   1.000
_cell.angle_alpha   90.00
_cell.angle_beta   90.00
_cell.angle_gamma   90.00
#
_symmetry.space_group_name_H-M   'P 1'
#
loop_
_entity.id
_entity.type
_entity.pdbx_description
1 polymer ?
#
loop_
_entity_poly.entity_id
_entity_poly.type
_entity_poly.pdbx_seq_one_letter_code
_entity_poly.pdbx_strand_id
1 'polypeptide(L)'
;AIPSMDVVCINRYYGWYNLSGDLEAAAFAMRMEMDYWATVNKPTILSEYGADTIAGMHGTEMFTEEFQVDYYKTINACLDELPFVVGETPWNFADFGTQQGPMRAGGNRKGLFTRDRKPKMAAHYFRQRWENFKK
;
A
#
# COMPACT_ATOMS: atom_id res chain seq x y z
N ALA A 1 -5.70 -23.26 8.58
CA ALA A 1 -4.39 -22.59 8.76
C ALA A 1 -4.42 -21.48 9.81
N ILE A 2 -5.45 -20.61 9.82
CA ILE A 2 -5.54 -19.47 10.77
C ILE A 2 -5.38 -19.87 12.26
N PRO A 3 -6.00 -20.96 12.77
CA PRO A 3 -5.84 -21.32 14.18
C PRO A 3 -4.41 -21.59 14.63
N SER A 4 -3.55 -22.06 13.73
CA SER A 4 -2.16 -22.43 14.03
C SER A 4 -1.14 -21.31 13.76
N MET A 5 -1.58 -20.11 13.37
CA MET A 5 -0.72 -18.97 13.10
C MET A 5 -0.73 -18.01 14.29
N ASP A 6 0.42 -17.45 14.64
CA ASP A 6 0.53 -16.45 15.71
C ASP A 6 0.22 -15.02 15.18
N VAL A 7 0.54 -14.77 13.92
CA VAL A 7 0.34 -13.48 13.24
C VAL A 7 -0.33 -13.72 11.89
N VAL A 8 -1.29 -12.87 11.55
CA VAL A 8 -1.93 -12.86 10.23
C VAL A 8 -1.21 -11.87 9.32
N CYS A 9 -0.81 -12.31 8.13
CA CYS A 9 -0.24 -11.46 7.09
C CYS A 9 -1.16 -11.45 5.88
N ILE A 10 -1.53 -10.26 5.41
CA ILE A 10 -2.43 -10.10 4.26
C ILE A 10 -1.84 -9.15 3.23
N ASN A 11 -2.04 -9.48 1.95
CA ASN A 11 -1.69 -8.64 0.82
C ASN A 11 -2.97 -8.06 0.24
N ARG A 12 -3.10 -6.72 0.14
CA ARG A 12 -4.31 -6.08 -0.40
C ARG A 12 -3.97 -4.88 -1.27
N TYR A 13 -4.71 -4.80 -2.36
CA TYR A 13 -4.51 -3.77 -3.38
C TYR A 13 -5.82 -3.06 -3.75
N TYR A 14 -6.73 -2.84 -2.80
CA TYR A 14 -7.92 -2.03 -3.00
C TYR A 14 -7.53 -0.61 -3.42
N GLY A 15 -8.13 -0.12 -4.49
CA GLY A 15 -7.78 1.14 -5.11
C GLY A 15 -6.76 1.02 -6.24
N TRP A 16 -6.12 -0.15 -6.38
CA TRP A 16 -5.22 -0.43 -7.49
C TRP A 16 -5.74 -1.56 -8.40
N TYR A 17 -5.61 -2.84 -8.03
CA TYR A 17 -6.12 -3.95 -8.84
C TYR A 17 -7.63 -4.11 -8.74
N ASN A 18 -8.20 -3.81 -7.59
CA ASN A 18 -9.63 -3.81 -7.34
C ASN A 18 -10.05 -2.40 -6.97
N LEU A 19 -11.23 -1.96 -7.44
CA LEU A 19 -11.72 -0.59 -7.23
C LEU A 19 -10.71 0.45 -7.74
N SER A 20 -10.13 0.21 -8.90
CA SER A 20 -9.01 0.94 -9.48
C SER A 20 -9.29 2.44 -9.56
N GLY A 21 -8.45 3.25 -8.90
CA GLY A 21 -8.55 4.70 -8.88
C GLY A 21 -9.61 5.27 -7.93
N ASP A 22 -10.48 4.44 -7.36
CA ASP A 22 -11.53 4.87 -6.41
C ASP A 22 -11.05 4.66 -4.97
N LEU A 23 -10.41 5.69 -4.41
CA LEU A 23 -9.84 5.62 -3.06
C LEU A 23 -10.91 5.64 -1.96
N GLU A 24 -12.08 6.21 -2.21
CA GLU A 24 -13.19 6.17 -1.26
C GLU A 24 -13.74 4.75 -1.13
N ALA A 25 -14.02 4.10 -2.25
CA ALA A 25 -14.44 2.70 -2.27
C ALA A 25 -13.35 1.77 -1.72
N ALA A 26 -12.08 2.06 -1.99
CA ALA A 26 -10.95 1.31 -1.44
C ALA A 26 -10.89 1.39 0.10
N ALA A 27 -11.09 2.57 0.66
CA ALA A 27 -11.16 2.76 2.11
C ALA A 27 -12.32 1.98 2.74
N PHE A 28 -13.49 2.03 2.11
CA PHE A 28 -14.66 1.29 2.56
C PHE A 28 -14.38 -0.22 2.55
N ALA A 29 -13.88 -0.76 1.44
CA ALA A 29 -13.56 -2.17 1.32
C ALA A 29 -12.50 -2.63 2.33
N MET A 30 -11.46 -1.82 2.56
CA MET A 30 -10.44 -2.10 3.55
C MET A 30 -11.03 -2.17 4.96
N ARG A 31 -11.88 -1.21 5.36
CA ARG A 31 -12.53 -1.23 6.67
C ARG A 31 -13.43 -2.45 6.85
N MET A 32 -14.22 -2.79 5.85
CA MET A 32 -15.09 -3.97 5.89
C MET A 32 -14.30 -5.27 6.06
N GLU A 33 -13.15 -5.40 5.38
CA GLU A 33 -12.31 -6.57 5.54
C GLU A 33 -11.63 -6.59 6.93
N MET A 34 -11.18 -5.45 7.42
CA MET A 34 -10.55 -5.35 8.73
C MET A 34 -11.53 -5.70 9.87
N ASP A 35 -12.82 -5.42 9.72
CA ASP A 35 -13.86 -5.87 10.67
C ASP A 35 -13.88 -7.39 10.80
N TYR A 36 -13.71 -8.10 9.70
CA TYR A 36 -13.56 -9.57 9.73
C TYR A 36 -12.28 -9.99 10.45
N TRP A 37 -11.13 -9.38 10.11
CA TRP A 37 -9.85 -9.75 10.75
C TRP A 37 -9.82 -9.43 12.24
N ALA A 38 -10.55 -8.42 12.68
CA ALA A 38 -10.74 -8.13 14.11
C ALA A 38 -11.34 -9.31 14.88
N THR A 39 -12.26 -10.07 14.25
CA THR A 39 -12.88 -11.25 14.87
C THR A 39 -11.92 -12.40 15.07
N VAL A 40 -10.83 -12.45 14.32
CA VAL A 40 -9.80 -13.50 14.43
C VAL A 40 -8.98 -13.34 15.72
N ASN A 41 -8.94 -12.15 16.30
CA ASN A 41 -8.24 -11.84 17.55
C ASN A 41 -6.75 -12.20 17.52
N LYS A 42 -6.06 -11.84 16.43
CA LYS A 42 -4.61 -12.02 16.26
C LYS A 42 -3.96 -10.75 15.74
N PRO A 43 -2.70 -10.49 16.09
CA PRO A 43 -1.93 -9.43 15.48
C PRO A 43 -1.95 -9.60 13.95
N THR A 44 -2.19 -8.51 13.24
CA THR A 44 -2.31 -8.52 11.77
C THR A 44 -1.30 -7.55 11.16
N ILE A 45 -0.65 -7.98 10.10
CA ILE A 45 0.27 -7.17 9.30
C ILE A 45 -0.30 -7.04 7.89
N LEU A 46 -0.43 -5.81 7.39
CA LEU A 46 -0.63 -5.58 5.97
C LEU A 46 0.73 -5.75 5.28
N SER A 47 0.98 -6.95 4.79
CA SER A 47 2.30 -7.38 4.29
C SER A 47 2.60 -6.92 2.88
N GLU A 48 1.57 -6.58 2.09
CA GLU A 48 1.74 -5.89 0.80
C GLU A 48 0.55 -4.99 0.49
N TYR A 49 0.84 -3.77 0.06
CA TYR A 49 -0.09 -2.83 -0.56
C TYR A 49 0.70 -1.79 -1.36
N GLY A 50 0.12 -1.26 -2.43
CA GLY A 50 0.84 -0.30 -3.27
C GLY A 50 0.15 -0.01 -4.60
N ALA A 51 0.61 1.05 -5.25
CA ALA A 51 0.14 1.51 -6.55
C ALA A 51 1.31 1.77 -7.49
N ASP A 52 1.22 1.29 -8.74
CA ASP A 52 2.24 1.60 -9.75
C ASP A 52 2.29 3.10 -10.03
N THR A 53 3.51 3.63 -10.16
CA THR A 53 3.75 5.07 -10.24
C THR A 53 4.93 5.36 -11.14
N ILE A 54 4.72 6.20 -12.14
CA ILE A 54 5.76 6.65 -13.05
C ILE A 54 6.41 7.89 -12.45
N ALA A 55 7.69 7.81 -12.10
CA ALA A 55 8.43 8.92 -11.54
C ALA A 55 8.39 10.15 -12.46
N GLY A 56 8.04 11.32 -11.89
CA GLY A 56 7.88 12.57 -12.63
C GLY A 56 6.52 12.73 -13.32
N MET A 57 5.63 11.75 -13.22
CA MET A 57 4.25 11.91 -13.67
C MET A 57 3.40 12.47 -12.54
N HIS A 58 2.77 13.61 -12.77
CA HIS A 58 2.01 14.37 -11.78
C HIS A 58 0.54 14.51 -12.17
N GLY A 59 -0.34 14.62 -11.16
CA GLY A 59 -1.78 14.72 -11.32
C GLY A 59 -2.53 13.95 -10.23
N THR A 60 -3.82 13.71 -10.44
CA THR A 60 -4.69 12.99 -9.51
C THR A 60 -5.00 11.56 -9.96
N GLU A 61 -4.64 11.22 -11.18
CA GLU A 61 -4.94 9.95 -11.81
C GLU A 61 -3.97 8.85 -11.38
N MET A 62 -4.40 7.61 -11.56
CA MET A 62 -3.54 6.44 -11.41
C MET A 62 -2.23 6.62 -12.19
N PHE A 63 -1.14 6.05 -11.68
CA PHE A 63 0.25 6.18 -12.15
C PHE A 63 0.94 7.49 -11.80
N THR A 64 0.26 8.50 -11.27
CA THR A 64 0.90 9.74 -10.81
C THR A 64 1.52 9.58 -9.42
N GLU A 65 2.51 10.41 -9.11
CA GLU A 65 3.16 10.37 -7.79
C GLU A 65 2.21 10.79 -6.67
N GLU A 66 1.32 11.76 -6.93
CA GLU A 66 0.31 12.20 -5.97
C GLU A 66 -0.72 11.09 -5.69
N PHE A 67 -1.18 10.38 -6.72
CA PHE A 67 -2.09 9.26 -6.53
C PHE A 67 -1.47 8.16 -5.66
N GLN A 68 -0.18 7.84 -5.86
CA GLN A 68 0.51 6.86 -5.03
C GLN A 68 0.52 7.30 -3.56
N VAL A 69 0.79 8.57 -3.28
CA VAL A 69 0.77 9.11 -1.92
C VAL A 69 -0.64 9.06 -1.33
N ASP A 70 -1.64 9.49 -2.08
CA ASP A 70 -3.04 9.51 -1.62
C ASP A 70 -3.57 8.09 -1.38
N TYR A 71 -3.19 7.14 -2.23
CA TYR A 71 -3.45 5.71 -2.01
C TYR A 71 -2.91 5.25 -0.66
N TYR A 72 -1.62 5.51 -0.37
CA TYR A 72 -1.02 5.12 0.90
C TYR A 72 -1.65 5.84 2.08
N LYS A 73 -1.91 7.14 1.98
CA LYS A 73 -2.60 7.91 3.04
C LYS A 73 -3.97 7.32 3.36
N THR A 74 -4.73 6.97 2.34
CA THR A 74 -6.08 6.41 2.47
C THR A 74 -6.05 5.07 3.20
N ILE A 75 -5.19 4.15 2.77
CA ILE A 75 -5.08 2.83 3.41
C ILE A 75 -4.50 2.96 4.81
N ASN A 76 -3.46 3.74 5.00
CA ASN A 76 -2.83 3.93 6.32
C ASN A 76 -3.80 4.54 7.35
N ALA A 77 -4.66 5.47 6.93
CA ALA A 77 -5.68 6.02 7.82
C ALA A 77 -6.68 4.96 8.30
N CYS A 78 -7.01 3.97 7.46
CA CYS A 78 -7.83 2.83 7.87
C CYS A 78 -7.10 1.95 8.91
N LEU A 79 -5.80 1.73 8.73
CA LEU A 79 -5.01 0.87 9.62
C LEU A 79 -4.72 1.53 10.97
N ASP A 80 -4.50 2.83 10.99
CA ASP A 80 -4.12 3.58 12.21
C ASP A 80 -5.21 3.57 13.28
N GLU A 81 -6.45 3.31 12.91
CA GLU A 81 -7.59 3.19 13.83
C GLU A 81 -7.68 1.80 14.50
N LEU A 82 -6.85 0.84 14.10
CA LEU A 82 -7.00 -0.58 14.43
C LEU A 82 -5.85 -1.09 15.30
N PRO A 83 -6.05 -1.28 16.62
CA PRO A 83 -4.98 -1.68 17.53
C PRO A 83 -4.42 -3.07 17.27
N PHE A 84 -5.14 -3.96 16.60
CA PHE A 84 -4.66 -5.30 16.22
C PHE A 84 -3.76 -5.30 14.98
N VAL A 85 -3.73 -4.21 14.21
CA VAL A 85 -2.79 -4.03 13.10
C VAL A 85 -1.46 -3.57 13.66
N VAL A 86 -0.47 -4.43 13.61
CA VAL A 86 0.83 -4.22 14.25
C VAL A 86 1.97 -3.93 13.26
N GLY A 87 1.67 -3.93 11.98
CA GLY A 87 2.69 -3.63 10.95
C GLY A 87 2.11 -3.40 9.57
N GLU A 88 2.90 -2.70 8.77
CA GLU A 88 2.61 -2.40 7.37
C GLU A 88 3.89 -2.49 6.55
N THR A 89 3.81 -3.09 5.36
CA THR A 89 4.92 -3.16 4.42
C THR A 89 4.44 -2.74 3.03
N PRO A 90 4.79 -1.54 2.57
CA PRO A 90 4.46 -1.13 1.21
C PRO A 90 5.16 -2.04 0.18
N TRP A 91 4.46 -2.43 -0.85
CA TRP A 91 5.03 -3.07 -2.02
C TRP A 91 5.22 -2.02 -3.12
N ASN A 92 6.44 -1.67 -3.43
CA ASN A 92 7.67 -2.26 -2.90
C ASN A 92 8.74 -1.17 -2.67
N PHE A 93 9.96 -1.57 -2.31
CA PHE A 93 11.04 -0.63 -2.08
C PHE A 93 11.43 0.15 -3.34
N ALA A 94 11.72 -0.54 -4.44
CA ALA A 94 12.15 0.09 -5.68
C ALA A 94 11.58 -0.63 -6.91
N ASP A 95 11.33 0.14 -7.96
CA ASP A 95 10.87 -0.37 -9.24
C ASP A 95 11.80 -1.48 -9.76
N PHE A 96 11.21 -2.51 -10.39
CA PHE A 96 11.98 -3.61 -10.96
C PHE A 96 11.40 -4.13 -12.28
N GLY A 97 12.24 -4.75 -13.09
CA GLY A 97 11.85 -5.35 -14.37
C GLY A 97 10.97 -6.58 -14.16
N THR A 98 9.94 -6.72 -14.99
CA THR A 98 9.07 -7.89 -15.07
C THR A 98 8.85 -8.29 -16.52
N GLN A 99 8.20 -9.43 -16.74
CA GLN A 99 7.63 -9.72 -18.03
C GLN A 99 6.63 -8.61 -18.42
N GLN A 100 6.59 -8.27 -19.71
CA GLN A 100 5.67 -7.27 -20.23
C GLN A 100 4.20 -7.74 -20.17
N GLY A 101 3.30 -6.79 -19.97
CA GLY A 101 1.86 -7.04 -19.94
C GLY A 101 1.08 -5.75 -19.72
N PRO A 102 -0.23 -5.77 -19.93
CA PRO A 102 -1.07 -4.55 -19.82
C PRO A 102 -1.05 -3.93 -18.42
N MET A 103 -0.75 -4.74 -17.39
CA MET A 103 -0.64 -4.27 -16.00
C MET A 103 0.79 -3.83 -15.61
N ARG A 104 1.73 -3.80 -16.57
CA ARG A 104 3.15 -3.55 -16.30
C ARG A 104 3.73 -2.52 -17.29
N ALA A 105 3.54 -1.26 -16.99
CA ALA A 105 4.12 -0.15 -17.77
C ALA A 105 5.64 -0.06 -17.55
N GLY A 106 6.40 -0.87 -18.29
CA GLY A 106 7.87 -0.93 -18.18
C GLY A 106 8.38 -1.66 -16.92
N GLY A 107 7.65 -2.64 -16.42
CA GLY A 107 7.96 -3.42 -15.22
C GLY A 107 7.01 -3.14 -14.07
N ASN A 108 7.37 -3.57 -12.86
CA ASN A 108 6.66 -3.21 -11.64
C ASN A 108 7.11 -1.81 -11.19
N ARG A 109 6.18 -0.88 -11.14
CA ARG A 109 6.41 0.52 -10.81
C ARG A 109 5.88 0.92 -9.42
N LYS A 110 5.59 -0.06 -8.56
CA LYS A 110 5.10 0.20 -7.20
C LYS A 110 6.18 0.64 -6.22
N GLY A 111 7.44 0.79 -6.69
CA GLY A 111 8.54 1.23 -5.84
C GLY A 111 8.25 2.58 -5.17
N LEU A 112 8.67 2.73 -3.92
CA LEU A 112 8.83 4.03 -3.29
C LEU A 112 9.99 4.80 -3.92
N PHE A 113 10.94 4.05 -4.48
CA PHE A 113 12.09 4.54 -5.24
C PHE A 113 12.03 4.03 -6.67
N THR A 114 12.65 4.76 -7.57
CA THR A 114 12.91 4.27 -8.92
C THR A 114 13.91 3.11 -8.89
N ARG A 115 14.07 2.42 -10.02
CA ARG A 115 15.04 1.31 -10.13
C ARG A 115 16.48 1.74 -9.82
N ASP A 116 16.84 2.98 -10.14
CA ASP A 116 18.15 3.59 -9.82
C ASP A 116 18.16 4.31 -8.45
N ARG A 117 17.20 4.03 -7.60
CA ARG A 117 17.10 4.46 -6.19
C ARG A 117 16.85 5.96 -6.00
N LYS A 118 16.26 6.63 -6.98
CA LYS A 118 15.76 8.00 -6.78
C LYS A 118 14.43 7.97 -6.04
N PRO A 119 14.23 8.78 -4.99
CA PRO A 119 12.99 8.77 -4.24
C PRO A 119 11.83 9.35 -5.07
N LYS A 120 10.68 8.70 -5.00
CA LYS A 120 9.40 9.28 -5.40
C LYS A 120 8.77 10.02 -4.22
N MET A 121 7.67 10.75 -4.43
CA MET A 121 6.94 11.44 -3.36
C MET A 121 6.57 10.49 -2.21
N ALA A 122 6.20 9.26 -2.51
CA ALA A 122 5.83 8.26 -1.51
C ALA A 122 6.99 7.88 -0.57
N ALA A 123 8.24 7.93 -1.02
CA ALA A 123 9.40 7.70 -0.15
C ALA A 123 9.49 8.76 0.95
N HIS A 124 9.26 10.02 0.59
CA HIS A 124 9.23 11.12 1.57
C HIS A 124 8.04 11.02 2.53
N TYR A 125 6.88 10.64 2.02
CA TYR A 125 5.70 10.38 2.84
C TYR A 125 5.97 9.31 3.91
N PHE A 126 6.52 8.15 3.53
CA PHE A 126 6.81 7.07 4.48
C PHE A 126 7.91 7.43 5.46
N ARG A 127 8.92 8.20 5.04
CA ARG A 127 9.91 8.71 5.97
C ARG A 127 9.25 9.51 7.09
N GLN A 128 8.41 10.48 6.76
CA GLN A 128 7.68 11.28 7.76
C GLN A 128 6.76 10.41 8.63
N ARG A 129 6.02 9.49 8.01
CA ARG A 129 5.11 8.59 8.71
C ARG A 129 5.85 7.76 9.76
N TRP A 130 6.91 7.07 9.38
CA TRP A 130 7.63 6.18 10.28
C TRP A 130 8.47 6.92 11.32
N GLU A 131 8.97 8.10 11.02
CA GLU A 131 9.63 8.95 12.02
C GLU A 131 8.65 9.39 13.12
N ASN A 132 7.38 9.61 12.79
CA ASN A 132 6.33 9.96 13.75
C ASN A 132 5.89 8.81 14.67
N PHE A 133 6.08 7.55 14.26
CA PHE A 133 5.81 6.40 15.14
C PHE A 133 6.83 6.22 16.27
N LYS A 134 7.97 6.91 16.21
CA LYS A 134 9.01 6.83 17.24
C LYS A 134 8.76 7.74 18.46
N LYS A 135 7.65 8.44 18.45
CA LYS A 135 7.19 9.28 19.56
C LYS A 135 6.15 8.54 20.37
#